data_1191a546a0a106abcef4b1435691e33b
#
_entry.id   1191a546a0a106abcef4b1435691e33b
#
_cell.length_a   1.000
_cell.length_b   1.000
_cell.length_c   1.000
_cell.angle_alpha   90.00
_cell.angle_beta   90.00
_cell.angle_gamma   90.00
#
_symmetry.space_group_name_H-M   'P 1'
#
loop_
_entity.id
_entity.type
_entity.pdbx_description
1 polymer ?
#
loop_
_entity_poly.entity_id
_entity_poly.type
_entity_poly.pdbx_seq_one_letter_code
_entity_poly.pdbx_strand_id
1 'polypeptide(L)' 'MARAMLDYTKSILKKVSFNPQLFSIEVKKAMQRLMPYEKEELKLFIRRLILNNLELRHCSVYLV' A
#
# COMPACT_ATOMS: atom_id res chain seq x y z
N MET A 1 -5.14 -0.24 18.91
CA MET A 1 -6.08 0.31 17.94
C MET A 1 -5.68 -0.04 16.54
N ALA A 2 -6.61 -0.61 15.80
CA ALA A 2 -6.35 -1.07 14.44
C ALA A 2 -5.91 0.05 13.50
N ARG A 3 -6.44 1.27 13.68
CA ARG A 3 -6.09 2.38 12.80
C ARG A 3 -4.64 2.81 12.89
N ALA A 4 -4.00 2.60 14.04
CA ALA A 4 -2.59 2.97 14.19
C ALA A 4 -1.70 2.17 13.23
N MET A 5 -2.00 0.87 13.07
CA MET A 5 -1.24 0.03 12.15
C MET A 5 -1.47 0.44 10.70
N LEU A 6 -2.71 0.78 10.35
CA LEU A 6 -3.05 1.23 9.00
C LEU A 6 -2.35 2.56 8.68
N ASP A 7 -2.39 3.51 9.62
CA ASP A 7 -1.75 4.80 9.42
C ASP A 7 -0.24 4.67 9.29
N TYR A 8 0.35 3.81 10.10
CA TYR A 8 1.78 3.52 10.02
C TYR A 8 2.14 2.94 8.66
N THR A 9 1.34 1.98 8.18
CA THR A 9 1.54 1.37 6.87
C THR A 9 1.48 2.40 5.75
N LYS A 10 0.49 3.30 5.81
CA LYS A 10 0.36 4.35 4.81
C LYS A 10 1.61 5.25 4.79
N SER A 11 2.14 5.58 5.96
CA SER A 11 3.36 6.40 6.05
C SER A 11 4.54 5.71 5.40
N ILE A 12 4.71 4.41 5.65
CA ILE A 12 5.80 3.65 5.05
C ILE A 12 5.65 3.60 3.53
N LEU A 13 4.45 3.34 3.03
CA LEU A 13 4.21 3.26 1.59
C LEU A 13 4.53 4.59 0.90
N LYS A 14 4.21 5.71 1.53
CA LYS A 14 4.59 7.01 0.98
C LYS A 14 6.09 7.17 0.88
N LYS A 15 6.82 6.72 1.90
CA LYS A 15 8.27 6.85 1.94
C LYS A 15 8.95 6.00 0.87
N VAL A 16 8.41 4.83 0.56
CA VAL A 16 9.01 3.92 -0.41
C VAL A 16 8.38 4.02 -1.79
N SER A 17 7.52 5.01 -2.02
CA SER A 17 6.83 5.16 -3.30
C SER A 17 7.79 5.43 -4.47
N PHE A 18 8.99 5.92 -4.18
CA PHE A 18 10.00 6.16 -5.20
C PHE A 18 10.66 4.87 -5.70
N ASN A 19 10.49 3.76 -4.99
CA ASN A 19 11.11 2.49 -5.32
C ASN A 19 10.04 1.41 -5.48
N PRO A 20 9.69 1.04 -6.72
CA PRO A 20 8.62 0.06 -6.96
C PRO A 20 8.87 -1.29 -6.31
N GLN A 21 10.11 -1.74 -6.23
CA GLN A 21 10.42 -3.03 -5.60
C GLN A 21 10.12 -3.00 -4.10
N LEU A 22 10.60 -1.98 -3.40
CA LEU A 22 10.34 -1.84 -1.98
C LEU A 22 8.85 -1.62 -1.72
N PHE A 23 8.20 -0.83 -2.57
CA PHE A 23 6.79 -0.57 -2.46
C PHE A 23 6.00 -1.88 -2.53
N SER A 24 6.30 -2.72 -3.51
CA SER A 24 5.62 -4.02 -3.67
C SER A 24 5.81 -4.91 -2.44
N ILE A 25 7.01 -4.97 -1.90
CA ILE A 25 7.30 -5.77 -0.72
C ILE A 25 6.49 -5.29 0.48
N GLU A 26 6.44 -3.98 0.69
CA GLU A 26 5.70 -3.42 1.82
C GLU A 26 4.20 -3.61 1.68
N VAL A 27 3.66 -3.48 0.46
CA VAL A 27 2.25 -3.75 0.19
C VAL A 27 1.93 -5.20 0.54
N LYS A 28 2.77 -6.12 0.09
CA LYS A 28 2.54 -7.56 0.33
C LYS A 28 2.54 -7.85 1.83
N LYS A 29 3.49 -7.29 2.56
CA LYS A 29 3.54 -7.47 4.02
C LYS A 29 2.28 -6.92 4.69
N ALA A 30 1.86 -5.75 4.27
CA ALA A 30 0.67 -5.11 4.85
C ALA A 30 -0.57 -5.95 4.61
N MET A 31 -0.72 -6.49 3.41
CA MET A 31 -1.88 -7.32 3.08
C MET A 31 -1.95 -8.59 3.93
N GLN A 32 -0.82 -9.05 4.46
CA GLN A 32 -0.80 -10.21 5.34
C GLN A 32 -1.13 -9.87 6.79
N ARG A 33 -0.97 -8.60 7.19
CA ARG A 33 -1.12 -8.18 8.59
C ARG A 33 -2.45 -7.51 8.88
N LEU A 34 -3.02 -6.82 7.90
CA LEU A 34 -4.22 -6.01 8.11
C LEU A 34 -5.48 -6.86 8.08
N MET A 35 -6.50 -6.39 8.79
CA MET A 35 -7.82 -6.99 8.75
C MET A 35 -8.51 -6.67 7.42
N PRO A 36 -9.55 -7.48 7.02
CA PRO A 36 -10.19 -7.28 5.71
C PRO A 36 -10.65 -5.85 5.43
N TYR A 37 -11.28 -5.18 6.40
CA TYR A 37 -11.76 -3.82 6.18
C TYR A 37 -10.60 -2.83 6.04
N GLU A 38 -9.49 -3.08 6.74
CA GLU A 38 -8.30 -2.24 6.62
C GLU A 38 -7.64 -2.43 5.27
N LYS A 39 -7.66 -3.67 4.74
CA LYS A 39 -7.13 -3.94 3.41
C LYS A 39 -7.87 -3.15 2.35
N GLU A 40 -9.18 -3.02 2.48
CA GLU A 40 -9.97 -2.24 1.52
C GLU A 40 -9.59 -0.76 1.54
N GLU A 41 -9.42 -0.19 2.73
CA GLU A 41 -8.95 1.19 2.84
C GLU A 41 -7.56 1.35 2.23
N LEU A 42 -6.67 0.40 2.49
CA LEU A 42 -5.32 0.45 1.97
C LEU A 42 -5.31 0.36 0.44
N LYS A 43 -6.18 -0.46 -0.14
CA LYS A 43 -6.29 -0.57 -1.60
C LYS A 43 -6.63 0.77 -2.22
N LEU A 44 -7.56 1.52 -1.63
CA LEU A 44 -7.92 2.85 -2.13
C LEU A 44 -6.74 3.80 -2.05
N PHE A 45 -6.00 3.76 -0.96
CA PHE A 45 -4.81 4.57 -0.78
C PHE A 45 -3.75 4.25 -1.83
N ILE A 46 -3.51 2.95 -2.07
CA ILE A 46 -2.52 2.50 -3.04
C ILE A 46 -2.91 2.94 -4.45
N ARG A 47 -4.19 2.85 -4.80
CA ARG A 47 -4.66 3.31 -6.11
C ARG A 47 -4.34 4.78 -6.33
N ARG A 48 -4.51 5.62 -5.31
CA ARG A 48 -4.18 7.04 -5.41
C ARG A 48 -2.69 7.24 -5.62
N LEU A 49 -1.85 6.48 -4.91
CA LEU A 49 -0.41 6.57 -5.08
C LEU A 49 0.01 6.15 -6.48
N ILE A 50 -0.59 5.09 -7.02
CA ILE A 50 -0.28 4.61 -8.36
C ILE A 50 -0.68 5.63 -9.41
N LEU A 51 -1.83 6.28 -9.24
CA LEU A 51 -2.25 7.32 -10.18
C LEU A 51 -1.30 8.51 -10.21
N ASN A 52 -0.68 8.80 -9.06
CA ASN A 52 0.28 9.91 -8.96
C ASN A 52 1.70 9.51 -9.34
N ASN A 53 2.00 8.21 -9.35
CA ASN A 53 3.35 7.70 -9.64
C ASN A 53 3.26 6.57 -10.65
N LEU A 54 3.51 6.89 -11.91
CA LEU A 54 3.42 5.89 -12.99
C LEU A 54 4.38 4.71 -12.78
N GLU A 55 5.47 4.94 -12.06
CA GLU A 55 6.45 3.90 -11.77
C GLU A 55 5.86 2.75 -10.94
N LEU A 56 4.75 3.00 -10.24
CA LEU A 56 4.11 2.00 -9.39
C LEU A 56 3.01 1.22 -10.09
N ARG A 57 2.84 1.40 -11.40
CA ARG A 57 1.72 0.80 -12.13
C ARG A 57 1.66 -0.72 -11.99
N HIS A 58 2.81 -1.40 -12.04
CA HIS A 58 2.79 -2.86 -11.91
C HIS A 58 2.51 -3.33 -10.49
N CYS A 59 2.51 -2.45 -9.53
CA CYS A 59 2.10 -2.82 -8.17
C CYS A 59 0.60 -3.02 -8.07
N SER A 60 -0.17 -2.62 -9.09
CA SER A 60 -1.62 -2.79 -9.11
C SER A 60 -2.04 -4.26 -9.04
N VAL A 61 -1.16 -5.18 -9.39
CA VAL A 61 -1.46 -6.61 -9.32
C VAL A 61 -1.88 -7.04 -7.91
N TYR A 62 -1.42 -6.33 -6.89
CA TYR A 62 -1.77 -6.65 -5.52
C TYR A 62 -3.14 -6.12 -5.10
N LEU A 63 -3.81 -5.40 -5.99
CA LEU A 63 -5.12 -4.82 -5.71
C LEU A 63 -6.28 -5.65 -6.27
N VAL A 64 -5.98 -6.70 -6.98
CA VAL A 64 -6.98 -7.57 -7.62
C VAL A 64 -7.62 -8.52 -6.62
#